data_b54d6d46c74b6f0d9f1818902d339bcf
#
_entry.id   b54d6d46c74b6f0d9f1818902d339bcf
#
_cell.length_a   1.000
_cell.length_b   1.000
_cell.length_c   1.000
_cell.angle_alpha   90.00
_cell.angle_beta   90.00
_cell.angle_gamma   90.00
#
_symmetry.space_group_name_H-M   'P 1'
#
loop_
_entity.id
_entity.type
_entity.pdbx_description
1 polymer ?
#
loop_
_entity_poly.entity_id
_entity_poly.type
_entity_poly.pdbx_seq_one_letter_code
_entity_poly.pdbx_strand_id
1 'polypeptide(L)'
;MFKIFATILALTFLVSCQTTTQKIPEKVVEVKPPKLAGQVVGITEVCKTLEHQLSIFNAFSINKATGMQIYYNLIYSGECVVFPRPALAKKVKLEFEKQVDKTDKIEIWKVALNEDEAEVKFFWTAIRISVAKPKGIGA
;
A
#
# COMPACT_ATOMS: atom_id res chain seq x y z
N MET A 1 39.36 -61.93 37.29
CA MET A 1 39.08 -61.82 35.84
C MET A 1 37.58 -61.78 35.62
N PHE A 2 37.00 -60.61 35.61
CA PHE A 2 35.58 -60.45 35.24
C PHE A 2 35.48 -59.43 34.13
N LYS A 3 35.13 -59.92 32.94
CA LYS A 3 34.80 -59.07 31.82
C LYS A 3 33.32 -58.66 31.95
N ILE A 4 33.09 -57.38 32.25
CA ILE A 4 31.73 -56.83 32.26
C ILE A 4 31.55 -56.17 30.90
N PHE A 5 30.77 -56.79 30.05
CA PHE A 5 30.26 -56.21 28.82
C PHE A 5 29.10 -55.25 29.17
N ALA A 6 29.39 -53.96 29.11
CA ALA A 6 28.33 -52.94 29.20
C ALA A 6 27.79 -52.74 27.80
N THR A 7 26.63 -53.31 27.53
CA THR A 7 25.85 -53.06 26.30
C THR A 7 25.13 -51.72 26.46
N ILE A 8 25.64 -50.68 25.86
CA ILE A 8 24.96 -49.38 25.79
C ILE A 8 23.94 -49.45 24.66
N LEU A 9 22.69 -49.56 25.09
CA LEU A 9 21.54 -49.46 24.19
C LEU A 9 21.28 -48.01 23.88
N ALA A 10 21.76 -47.52 22.73
CA ALA A 10 21.47 -46.21 22.25
C ALA A 10 20.04 -46.17 21.70
N LEU A 11 19.11 -45.65 22.51
CA LEU A 11 17.78 -45.30 22.03
C LEU A 11 17.89 -43.98 21.20
N THR A 12 17.98 -44.12 19.91
CA THR A 12 17.78 -43.03 18.99
C THR A 12 16.30 -42.68 18.93
N PHE A 13 15.90 -41.66 19.69
CA PHE A 13 14.62 -40.98 19.49
C PHE A 13 14.68 -40.21 18.18
N LEU A 14 14.17 -40.78 17.11
CA LEU A 14 13.81 -40.09 15.91
C LEU A 14 12.58 -39.22 16.21
N VAL A 15 12.81 -38.00 16.64
CA VAL A 15 11.76 -36.95 16.63
C VAL A 15 11.48 -36.62 15.18
N SER A 16 10.51 -37.31 14.62
CA SER A 16 9.91 -36.96 13.33
C SER A 16 9.13 -35.66 13.52
N CYS A 17 9.76 -34.54 13.24
CA CYS A 17 9.05 -33.28 13.02
C CYS A 17 8.22 -33.43 11.74
N GLN A 18 7.02 -33.93 11.89
CA GLN A 18 6.01 -33.75 10.85
C GLN A 18 5.62 -32.30 10.80
N THR A 19 6.27 -31.54 9.93
CA THR A 19 5.81 -30.24 9.50
C THR A 19 4.53 -30.46 8.73
N THR A 20 3.41 -30.39 9.44
CA THR A 20 2.09 -30.34 8.83
C THR A 20 2.01 -28.97 8.14
N THR A 21 2.40 -28.94 6.88
CA THR A 21 2.13 -27.80 6.02
C THR A 21 0.61 -27.75 5.84
N GLN A 22 -0.08 -27.08 6.74
CA GLN A 22 -1.46 -26.70 6.50
C GLN A 22 -1.43 -25.80 5.27
N LYS A 23 -1.75 -26.41 4.13
CA LYS A 23 -2.08 -25.72 2.90
C LYS A 23 -3.36 -24.96 3.19
N ILE A 24 -3.23 -23.72 3.68
CA ILE A 24 -4.33 -22.77 3.74
C ILE A 24 -4.80 -22.66 2.30
N PRO A 25 -6.06 -23.00 1.99
CA PRO A 25 -6.60 -22.71 0.67
C PRO A 25 -6.56 -21.20 0.54
N GLU A 26 -5.57 -20.70 -0.17
CA GLU A 26 -5.49 -19.32 -0.62
C GLU A 26 -6.68 -19.15 -1.57
N LYS A 27 -7.82 -18.80 -0.97
CA LYS A 27 -8.96 -18.33 -1.71
C LYS A 27 -8.48 -17.04 -2.34
N VAL A 28 -7.97 -17.15 -3.55
CA VAL A 28 -7.70 -16.02 -4.41
C VAL A 28 -9.05 -15.33 -4.55
N VAL A 29 -9.31 -14.36 -3.67
CA VAL A 29 -10.38 -13.42 -3.85
C VAL A 29 -9.94 -12.63 -5.07
N GLU A 30 -10.50 -12.96 -6.21
CA GLU A 30 -10.36 -12.20 -7.44
C GLU A 30 -10.95 -10.82 -7.13
N VAL A 31 -10.09 -9.94 -6.64
CA VAL A 31 -10.45 -8.54 -6.39
C VAL A 31 -10.66 -7.95 -7.77
N LYS A 32 -11.92 -7.91 -8.18
CA LYS A 32 -12.35 -7.25 -9.40
C LYS A 32 -11.69 -5.87 -9.40
N PRO A 33 -10.85 -5.54 -10.38
CA PRO A 33 -10.15 -4.27 -10.39
C PRO A 33 -11.18 -3.15 -10.25
N PRO A 34 -10.94 -2.15 -9.39
CA PRO A 34 -11.87 -1.06 -9.21
C PRO A 34 -12.12 -0.42 -10.58
N LYS A 35 -13.37 -0.05 -10.87
CA LYS A 35 -13.81 0.51 -12.17
C LYS A 35 -12.96 1.68 -12.69
N LEU A 36 -12.12 2.25 -11.83
CA LEU A 36 -11.24 3.40 -12.12
C LEU A 36 -9.79 3.00 -12.42
N ALA A 37 -9.45 1.71 -12.35
CA ALA A 37 -8.11 1.26 -12.76
C ALA A 37 -7.95 1.50 -14.28
N GLY A 38 -6.78 2.04 -14.65
CA GLY A 38 -6.49 2.43 -16.02
C GLY A 38 -6.86 3.87 -16.37
N GLN A 39 -7.59 4.59 -15.51
CA GLN A 39 -7.90 6.01 -15.71
C GLN A 39 -6.62 6.85 -15.60
N VAL A 40 -6.46 7.79 -16.53
CA VAL A 40 -5.41 8.81 -16.49
C VAL A 40 -5.89 10.00 -15.68
N VAL A 41 -5.07 10.45 -14.74
CA VAL A 41 -5.36 11.58 -13.88
C VAL A 41 -4.16 12.53 -13.79
N GLY A 42 -4.42 13.81 -13.58
CA GLY A 42 -3.39 14.79 -13.24
C GLY A 42 -3.05 14.70 -11.76
N ILE A 43 -1.79 14.55 -11.44
CA ILE A 43 -1.28 14.49 -10.07
C ILE A 43 -0.22 15.55 -9.84
N THR A 44 -0.18 16.09 -8.64
CA THR A 44 0.78 17.15 -8.24
C THR A 44 1.87 16.65 -7.32
N GLU A 45 1.67 15.51 -6.70
CA GLU A 45 2.66 14.89 -5.82
C GLU A 45 2.61 13.37 -5.90
N VAL A 46 3.75 12.73 -5.65
CA VAL A 46 3.88 11.29 -5.51
C VAL A 46 4.91 10.94 -4.45
N CYS A 47 4.72 9.81 -3.79
CA CYS A 47 5.71 9.23 -2.90
C CYS A 47 6.22 7.90 -3.47
N LYS A 48 7.47 7.55 -3.16
CA LYS A 48 8.12 6.31 -3.61
C LYS A 48 7.50 5.06 -3.01
N THR A 49 6.86 5.17 -1.86
CA THR A 49 6.24 4.03 -1.16
C THR A 49 4.85 4.38 -0.66
N LEU A 50 4.01 3.35 -0.51
CA LEU A 50 2.69 3.47 0.13
C LEU A 50 2.82 3.96 1.58
N GLU A 51 3.84 3.49 2.31
CA GLU A 51 4.08 3.87 3.70
C GLU A 51 4.30 5.36 3.86
N HIS A 52 5.11 5.98 2.99
CA HIS A 52 5.32 7.42 3.00
C HIS A 52 4.02 8.20 2.76
N GLN A 53 3.21 7.76 1.81
CA GLN A 53 1.93 8.40 1.53
C GLN A 53 0.94 8.26 2.70
N LEU A 54 0.88 7.08 3.34
CA LEU A 54 0.08 6.85 4.53
C LEU A 54 0.58 7.66 5.73
N SER A 55 1.89 7.83 5.88
CA SER A 55 2.48 8.63 6.95
C SER A 55 2.03 10.10 6.87
N ILE A 56 2.02 10.68 5.67
CA ILE A 56 1.49 12.02 5.43
C ILE A 56 0.02 12.07 5.81
N PHE A 57 -0.78 11.14 5.28
CA PHE A 57 -2.21 11.10 5.52
C PHE A 57 -2.55 10.98 7.03
N ASN A 58 -1.89 10.07 7.74
CA ASN A 58 -2.09 9.85 9.16
C ASN A 58 -1.67 11.09 9.98
N ALA A 59 -0.56 11.72 9.63
CA ALA A 59 -0.07 12.92 10.31
C ALA A 59 -1.06 14.09 10.17
N PHE A 60 -1.62 14.32 8.98
CA PHE A 60 -2.68 15.31 8.78
C PHE A 60 -3.98 14.98 9.52
N SER A 61 -4.25 13.70 9.77
CA SER A 61 -5.39 13.26 10.57
C SER A 61 -5.24 13.60 12.06
N ILE A 62 -4.00 13.80 12.55
CA ILE A 62 -3.72 14.24 13.92
C ILE A 62 -3.91 15.76 14.00
N ASN A 63 -3.14 16.50 13.24
CA ASN A 63 -3.29 17.94 13.09
C ASN A 63 -2.48 18.43 11.87
N LYS A 64 -2.81 19.66 11.43
CA LYS A 64 -2.18 20.25 10.25
C LYS A 64 -0.66 20.48 10.41
N ALA A 65 -0.20 20.89 11.59
CA ALA A 65 1.22 21.18 11.83
C ALA A 65 2.07 19.90 11.71
N THR A 66 1.64 18.81 12.34
CA THR A 66 2.30 17.49 12.24
C THR A 66 2.29 17.00 10.79
N GLY A 67 1.16 17.13 10.10
CA GLY A 67 1.04 16.76 8.69
C GLY A 67 2.03 17.49 7.81
N MET A 68 2.12 18.82 7.95
CA MET A 68 3.06 19.65 7.19
C MET A 68 4.52 19.30 7.49
N GLN A 69 4.84 19.01 8.75
CA GLN A 69 6.21 18.62 9.13
C GLN A 69 6.63 17.32 8.45
N ILE A 70 5.80 16.27 8.51
CA ILE A 70 6.08 14.98 7.86
C ILE A 70 6.16 15.16 6.35
N TYR A 71 5.24 15.90 5.77
CA TYR A 71 5.20 16.18 4.34
C TYR A 71 6.50 16.82 3.85
N TYR A 72 6.95 17.93 4.47
CA TYR A 72 8.19 18.57 4.08
C TYR A 72 9.42 17.70 4.29
N ASN A 73 9.47 16.93 5.38
CA ASN A 73 10.59 16.02 5.62
C ASN A 73 10.72 14.98 4.49
N LEU A 74 9.61 14.42 4.02
CA LEU A 74 9.61 13.45 2.93
C LEU A 74 9.98 14.07 1.57
N ILE A 75 9.60 15.33 1.35
CA ILE A 75 10.03 16.05 0.14
C ILE A 75 11.53 16.38 0.19
N TYR A 76 12.03 16.92 1.30
CA TYR A 76 13.45 17.24 1.44
C TYR A 76 14.36 16.03 1.41
N SER A 77 13.91 14.87 1.88
CA SER A 77 14.64 13.61 1.78
C SER A 77 14.57 12.97 0.38
N GLY A 78 13.73 13.51 -0.52
CA GLY A 78 13.52 12.97 -1.85
C GLY A 78 12.66 11.68 -1.88
N GLU A 79 11.98 11.35 -0.78
CA GLU A 79 11.06 10.21 -0.71
C GLU A 79 9.70 10.51 -1.34
N CYS A 80 9.31 11.79 -1.35
CA CYS A 80 8.17 12.29 -2.10
C CYS A 80 8.62 13.42 -3.04
N VAL A 81 7.93 13.56 -4.16
CA VAL A 81 8.20 14.57 -5.19
C VAL A 81 6.94 15.36 -5.45
N VAL A 82 7.10 16.68 -5.52
CA VAL A 82 6.04 17.60 -5.92
C VAL A 82 6.33 18.09 -7.34
N PHE A 83 5.34 18.03 -8.20
CA PHE A 83 5.44 18.53 -9.57
C PHE A 83 4.99 19.98 -9.64
N PRO A 84 5.76 20.88 -10.30
CA PRO A 84 5.37 22.27 -10.47
C PRO A 84 4.12 22.43 -11.38
N ARG A 85 3.84 21.43 -12.18
CA ARG A 85 2.63 21.29 -13.00
C ARG A 85 2.08 19.88 -12.84
N PRO A 86 0.75 19.67 -12.90
CA PRO A 86 0.19 18.34 -12.82
C PRO A 86 0.82 17.38 -13.85
N ALA A 87 1.38 16.29 -13.38
CA ALA A 87 1.86 15.21 -14.23
C ALA A 87 0.71 14.24 -14.52
N LEU A 88 0.68 13.69 -15.74
CA LEU A 88 -0.29 12.65 -16.08
C LEU A 88 0.16 11.30 -15.56
N ALA A 89 -0.71 10.65 -14.81
CA ALA A 89 -0.45 9.33 -14.26
C ALA A 89 -1.63 8.39 -14.51
N LYS A 90 -1.31 7.13 -14.76
CA LYS A 90 -2.33 6.08 -14.90
C LYS A 90 -2.58 5.41 -13.55
N LYS A 91 -3.81 5.39 -13.10
CA LYS A 91 -4.24 4.63 -11.92
C LYS A 91 -4.04 3.14 -12.15
N VAL A 92 -3.30 2.47 -11.27
CA VAL A 92 -3.01 1.02 -11.37
C VAL A 92 -3.83 0.24 -10.35
N LYS A 93 -3.76 0.63 -9.07
CA LYS A 93 -4.42 -0.07 -7.99
C LYS A 93 -4.82 0.89 -6.88
N LEU A 94 -6.04 0.76 -6.38
CA LEU A 94 -6.48 1.42 -5.16
C LEU A 94 -5.90 0.68 -3.96
N GLU A 95 -5.10 1.37 -3.15
CA GLU A 95 -4.44 0.77 -1.98
C GLU A 95 -5.13 1.13 -0.67
N PHE A 96 -5.75 2.31 -0.61
CA PHE A 96 -6.41 2.80 0.59
C PHE A 96 -7.54 3.78 0.23
N GLU A 97 -8.63 3.73 1.00
CA GLU A 97 -9.74 4.66 0.87
C GLU A 97 -10.25 5.04 2.27
N LYS A 98 -10.51 6.32 2.48
CA LYS A 98 -11.13 6.81 3.71
C LYS A 98 -12.12 7.92 3.42
N GLN A 99 -13.31 7.79 3.94
CA GLN A 99 -14.30 8.86 3.96
C GLN A 99 -13.85 9.93 4.94
N VAL A 100 -13.74 11.18 4.47
CA VAL A 100 -13.37 12.34 5.29
C VAL A 100 -14.61 12.97 5.89
N ASP A 101 -15.64 13.15 5.06
CA ASP A 101 -16.94 13.66 5.46
C ASP A 101 -18.04 13.11 4.53
N LYS A 102 -19.26 13.65 4.61
CA LYS A 102 -20.39 13.17 3.81
C LYS A 102 -20.22 13.36 2.29
N THR A 103 -19.33 14.25 1.90
CA THR A 103 -19.14 14.66 0.50
C THR A 103 -17.77 14.34 -0.05
N ASP A 104 -16.78 14.15 0.82
CA ASP A 104 -15.40 13.99 0.43
C ASP A 104 -14.79 12.69 0.92
N LYS A 105 -14.06 12.04 0.07
CA LYS A 105 -13.20 10.90 0.41
C LYS A 105 -11.78 11.10 -0.12
N ILE A 106 -10.82 10.46 0.53
CA ILE A 106 -9.44 10.38 0.07
C ILE A 106 -9.16 8.96 -0.36
N GLU A 107 -8.62 8.82 -1.54
CA GLU A 107 -8.15 7.56 -2.09
C GLU A 107 -6.63 7.63 -2.28
N ILE A 108 -5.89 6.61 -1.84
CA ILE A 108 -4.48 6.46 -2.15
C ILE A 108 -4.34 5.41 -3.24
N TRP A 109 -3.80 5.84 -4.36
CA TRP A 109 -3.60 5.02 -5.54
C TRP A 109 -2.13 4.73 -5.79
N LYS A 110 -1.83 3.48 -6.14
CA LYS A 110 -0.63 3.16 -6.90
C LYS A 110 -0.83 3.65 -8.33
N VAL A 111 0.09 4.46 -8.81
CA VAL A 111 0.04 5.07 -10.15
C VAL A 111 1.30 4.76 -10.94
N ALA A 112 1.16 4.72 -12.25
CA ALA A 112 2.28 4.63 -13.18
C ALA A 112 2.47 5.99 -13.84
N LEU A 113 3.68 6.53 -13.77
CA LEU A 113 4.11 7.68 -14.53
C LEU A 113 4.73 7.20 -15.84
N ASN A 114 4.14 7.57 -16.96
CA ASN A 114 4.73 7.31 -18.28
C ASN A 114 5.71 8.44 -18.58
N GLU A 115 7.00 8.22 -18.33
CA GLU A 115 8.02 9.11 -18.87
C GLU A 115 8.81 8.48 -20.02
N ASP A 116 8.86 7.15 -20.14
CA ASP A 116 9.39 6.42 -21.29
C ASP A 116 8.93 4.96 -21.24
N GLU A 117 8.59 4.37 -22.38
CA GLU A 117 8.07 3.00 -22.48
C GLU A 117 9.04 1.90 -22.01
N ALA A 118 10.28 2.24 -21.69
CA ALA A 118 11.33 1.28 -21.33
C ALA A 118 11.28 0.85 -19.85
N GLU A 119 10.83 1.71 -18.92
CA GLU A 119 10.69 1.40 -17.49
C GLU A 119 9.47 2.05 -16.89
N VAL A 120 8.47 1.24 -16.55
CA VAL A 120 7.30 1.72 -15.81
C VAL A 120 7.67 1.90 -14.35
N LYS A 121 7.76 3.14 -13.89
CA LYS A 121 7.96 3.46 -12.48
C LYS A 121 6.61 3.62 -11.80
N PHE A 122 6.47 2.95 -10.64
CA PHE A 122 5.29 3.04 -9.82
C PHE A 122 5.53 3.96 -8.63
N PHE A 123 4.50 4.75 -8.31
CA PHE A 123 4.47 5.67 -7.18
C PHE A 123 3.11 5.60 -6.50
N TRP A 124 2.97 6.29 -5.39
CA TRP A 124 1.72 6.40 -4.65
C TRP A 124 1.34 7.86 -4.49
N THR A 125 0.07 8.14 -4.69
CA THR A 125 -0.50 9.50 -4.58
C THR A 125 -1.85 9.46 -3.89
N ALA A 126 -2.16 10.50 -3.11
CA ALA A 126 -3.47 10.69 -2.53
C ALA A 126 -4.33 11.58 -3.44
N ILE A 127 -5.54 11.14 -3.70
CA ILE A 127 -6.52 11.87 -4.52
C ILE A 127 -7.74 12.14 -3.66
N ARG A 128 -8.10 13.42 -3.51
CA ARG A 128 -9.36 13.81 -2.87
C ARG A 128 -10.46 13.77 -3.90
N ILE A 129 -11.52 13.05 -3.59
CA ILE A 129 -12.69 12.92 -4.43
C ILE A 129 -13.85 13.56 -3.71
N SER A 130 -14.40 14.63 -4.31
CA SER A 130 -15.64 15.25 -3.83
C SER A 130 -16.82 14.59 -4.54
N VAL A 131 -17.66 13.94 -3.74
CA VAL A 131 -18.93 13.41 -4.24
C VAL A 131 -19.90 14.58 -4.36
N ALA A 132 -20.08 15.10 -5.56
CA ALA A 132 -21.07 16.14 -5.80
C ALA A 132 -22.42 15.66 -5.26
N LYS A 133 -23.05 16.47 -4.38
CA LYS A 133 -24.48 16.28 -4.06
C LYS A 133 -25.24 16.17 -5.37
N PRO A 134 -26.07 15.13 -5.57
CA PRO A 134 -26.98 15.16 -6.69
C PRO A 134 -27.76 16.49 -6.59
N LYS A 135 -27.66 17.33 -7.62
CA LYS A 135 -28.50 18.51 -7.72
C LYS A 135 -29.92 18.01 -7.55
N GLY A 136 -30.54 18.37 -6.43
CA GLY A 136 -31.95 18.08 -6.23
C GLY A 136 -32.67 18.67 -7.45
N ILE A 137 -33.34 17.81 -8.20
CA ILE A 137 -34.28 18.22 -9.20
C ILE A 137 -35.35 18.94 -8.40
N GLY A 138 -35.24 20.25 -8.37
CA GLY A 138 -36.27 21.11 -7.77
C GLY A 138 -37.59 20.78 -8.43
N ALA A 139 -38.51 20.35 -7.63
CA ALA A 139 -39.89 20.25 -8.03
C ALA A 139 -40.45 21.66 -8.27
#